data_f915c1d6c78c79e17fef5c4e72a22447
#
_entry.id   f915c1d6c78c79e17fef5c4e72a22447
#
_cell.length_a   1.000
_cell.length_b   1.000
_cell.length_c   1.000
_cell.angle_alpha   90.00
_cell.angle_beta   90.00
_cell.angle_gamma   90.00
#
_symmetry.space_group_name_H-M   'P 1'
#
loop_
_entity.id
_entity.type
_entity.pdbx_description
1 polymer ?
#
loop_
_entity_poly.entity_id
_entity_poly.type
_entity_poly.pdbx_seq_one_letter_code
_entity_poly.pdbx_strand_id
1 'polypeptide(L)'
;MATDKNITIHTSKGDIKLTVFASKTPVTAASFLNLASKGFYDGLKFHRVIPDFMIQGGDPTGTGMGGPGYRFEDECRPDLKHDGPGVLSMANAGPGTNGSQFF
;
A
#
# COMPACT_ATOMS: atom_id res chain seq x y z
N MET A 1 -1.69 -14.44 16.84
CA MET A 1 -2.39 -14.27 15.55
C MET A 1 -2.49 -12.78 15.24
N ALA A 2 -2.18 -12.40 14.02
CA ALA A 2 -2.26 -10.99 13.61
C ALA A 2 -3.71 -10.53 13.54
N THR A 3 -3.98 -9.32 14.04
CA THR A 3 -5.31 -8.70 13.98
C THR A 3 -5.32 -7.60 12.93
N ASP A 4 -6.46 -7.42 12.28
CA ASP A 4 -6.63 -6.33 11.32
C ASP A 4 -6.49 -4.99 12.04
N LYS A 5 -5.90 -4.01 11.34
CA LYS A 5 -5.59 -2.69 11.91
C LYS A 5 -6.29 -1.60 11.13
N ASN A 6 -6.81 -0.62 11.85
CA ASN A 6 -7.35 0.60 11.26
C ASN A 6 -6.26 1.65 11.21
N ILE A 7 -6.06 2.26 10.05
CA ILE A 7 -5.09 3.33 9.85
C ILE A 7 -5.73 4.51 9.14
N THR A 8 -5.07 5.66 9.23
CA THR A 8 -5.50 6.88 8.54
C THR A 8 -4.33 7.44 7.76
N ILE A 9 -4.52 7.69 6.47
CA ILE A 9 -3.55 8.39 5.63
C ILE A 9 -3.96 9.87 5.61
N HIS A 10 -3.10 10.74 6.17
CA HIS A 10 -3.31 12.17 6.18
C HIS A 10 -2.74 12.78 4.90
N THR A 11 -3.60 13.33 4.06
CA THR A 11 -3.20 13.95 2.79
C THR A 11 -3.55 15.43 2.78
N SER A 12 -2.96 16.17 1.84
CA SER A 12 -3.28 17.60 1.65
C SER A 12 -4.74 17.82 1.19
N LYS A 13 -5.43 16.77 0.74
CA LYS A 13 -6.82 16.82 0.27
C LYS A 13 -7.81 16.22 1.27
N GLY A 14 -7.34 15.78 2.43
CA GLY A 14 -8.17 15.16 3.46
C GLY A 14 -7.63 13.83 3.92
N ASP A 15 -8.30 13.22 4.89
CA ASP A 15 -7.89 11.95 5.48
C ASP A 15 -8.54 10.78 4.75
N ILE A 16 -7.75 9.71 4.56
CA ILE A 16 -8.23 8.44 4.04
C ILE A 16 -8.14 7.41 5.17
N LYS A 17 -9.28 6.89 5.61
CA LYS A 17 -9.35 5.86 6.65
C LYS A 17 -9.47 4.49 6.00
N LEU A 18 -8.66 3.54 6.47
CA LEU A 18 -8.67 2.20 5.91
C LEU A 18 -8.39 1.14 6.96
N THR A 19 -8.75 -0.11 6.62
CA THR A 19 -8.47 -1.29 7.43
C THR A 19 -7.45 -2.14 6.69
N VAL A 20 -6.37 -2.50 7.38
CA VAL A 20 -5.33 -3.38 6.85
C VAL A 20 -5.61 -4.80 7.30
N PHE A 21 -5.78 -5.72 6.34
CA PHE A 21 -6.15 -7.12 6.61
C PHE A 21 -4.93 -7.97 7.01
N ALA A 22 -4.38 -7.69 8.18
CA ALA A 22 -3.20 -8.41 8.67
C ALA A 22 -3.46 -9.90 8.88
N SER A 23 -4.70 -10.29 9.17
CA SER A 23 -5.06 -11.70 9.34
C SER A 23 -5.02 -12.49 8.02
N LYS A 24 -5.28 -11.82 6.89
CA LYS A 24 -5.36 -12.45 5.56
C LYS A 24 -4.09 -12.26 4.73
N THR A 25 -3.39 -11.15 4.93
CA THR A 25 -2.15 -10.80 4.20
C THR A 25 -1.07 -10.40 5.21
N PRO A 26 -0.53 -11.36 6.00
CA PRO A 26 0.33 -11.02 7.12
C PRO A 26 1.66 -10.36 6.72
N VAL A 27 2.30 -10.80 5.64
CA VAL A 27 3.58 -10.23 5.20
C VAL A 27 3.38 -8.84 4.61
N THR A 28 2.40 -8.67 3.73
CA THR A 28 2.06 -7.37 3.13
C THR A 28 1.67 -6.37 4.20
N ALA A 29 0.81 -6.77 5.13
CA ALA A 29 0.36 -5.91 6.22
C ALA A 29 1.51 -5.54 7.15
N ALA A 30 2.38 -6.50 7.50
CA ALA A 30 3.53 -6.24 8.35
C ALA A 30 4.48 -5.23 7.71
N SER A 31 4.77 -5.36 6.43
CA SER A 31 5.60 -4.41 5.68
C SER A 31 4.98 -3.01 5.68
N PHE A 32 3.72 -2.90 5.31
CA PHE A 32 3.03 -1.61 5.23
C PHE A 32 2.97 -0.92 6.59
N LEU A 33 2.55 -1.64 7.64
CA LEU A 33 2.43 -1.08 8.99
C LEU A 33 3.79 -0.72 9.58
N ASN A 34 4.82 -1.54 9.34
CA ASN A 34 6.16 -1.25 9.82
C ASN A 34 6.74 0.01 9.18
N LEU A 35 6.58 0.15 7.86
CA LEU A 35 7.02 1.36 7.15
C LEU A 35 6.24 2.59 7.63
N ALA A 36 4.94 2.46 7.83
CA ALA A 36 4.12 3.56 8.35
C ALA A 36 4.57 3.98 9.76
N SER A 37 4.85 3.03 10.64
CA SER A 37 5.27 3.31 12.02
C SER A 37 6.64 3.99 12.10
N LYS A 38 7.49 3.80 11.10
CA LYS A 38 8.81 4.43 11.01
C LYS A 38 8.80 5.79 10.32
N GLY A 39 7.63 6.25 9.88
CA GLY A 39 7.51 7.50 9.14
C GLY A 39 7.96 7.42 7.69
N PHE A 40 8.12 6.22 7.13
CA PHE A 40 8.59 6.03 5.76
C PHE A 40 7.69 6.74 4.74
N TYR A 41 6.39 6.69 4.95
CA TYR A 41 5.41 7.29 4.03
C TYR A 41 5.21 8.79 4.22
N ASP A 42 5.76 9.39 5.27
CA ASP A 42 5.57 10.80 5.55
C ASP A 42 6.25 11.66 4.48
N GLY A 43 5.53 12.66 3.98
CA GLY A 43 6.03 13.55 2.93
C GLY A 43 6.07 12.97 1.53
N LEU A 44 5.63 11.74 1.32
CA LEU A 44 5.59 11.13 -0.01
C LEU A 44 4.41 11.64 -0.82
N LYS A 45 4.53 11.56 -2.14
CA LYS A 45 3.51 12.03 -3.07
C LYS A 45 2.76 10.86 -3.69
N PHE A 46 1.51 11.10 -4.07
CA PHE A 46 0.83 10.23 -5.03
C PHE A 46 1.35 10.59 -6.41
N HIS A 47 2.40 9.91 -6.84
CA HIS A 47 3.13 10.23 -8.07
C HIS A 47 2.40 9.82 -9.34
N ARG A 48 1.33 9.03 -9.23
CA ARG A 48 0.53 8.59 -10.36
C ARG A 48 -0.93 8.71 -10.01
N VAL A 49 -1.67 9.53 -10.76
CA VAL A 49 -3.10 9.76 -10.56
C VAL A 49 -3.80 9.57 -11.90
N ILE A 50 -4.72 8.62 -11.98
CA ILE A 50 -5.51 8.36 -13.18
C ILE A 50 -6.98 8.56 -12.80
N PRO A 51 -7.66 9.60 -13.31
CA PRO A 51 -9.07 9.85 -13.01
C PRO A 51 -9.95 8.63 -13.30
N ASP A 52 -10.91 8.39 -12.42
CA ASP A 52 -11.86 7.27 -12.51
C ASP A 52 -11.21 5.88 -12.52
N PHE A 53 -9.94 5.78 -12.12
CA PHE A 53 -9.25 4.50 -12.03
C PHE A 53 -8.53 4.32 -10.69
N MET A 54 -7.42 5.04 -10.45
CA MET A 54 -6.65 4.85 -9.22
C MET A 54 -5.70 6.01 -8.94
N ILE A 55 -5.21 6.06 -7.69
CA ILE A 55 -4.04 6.86 -7.30
C ILE A 55 -2.99 5.92 -6.76
N GLN A 56 -1.72 6.18 -7.04
CA GLN A 56 -0.60 5.34 -6.63
C GLN A 56 0.46 6.19 -5.90
N GLY A 57 0.94 5.69 -4.78
CA GLY A 57 1.96 6.35 -3.98
C GLY A 57 2.87 5.36 -3.27
N GLY A 58 3.68 5.88 -2.33
CA GLY A 58 4.56 5.06 -1.50
C GLY A 58 5.97 4.89 -2.04
N ASP A 59 6.33 5.57 -3.11
CA ASP A 59 7.69 5.59 -3.65
C ASP A 59 8.47 6.78 -3.06
N PRO A 60 9.56 6.55 -2.30
CA PRO A 60 10.32 7.65 -1.72
C PRO A 60 10.98 8.55 -2.76
N THR A 61 11.19 8.08 -3.99
CA THR A 61 11.74 8.89 -5.08
C THR A 61 10.67 9.63 -5.87
N GLY A 62 9.40 9.25 -5.75
CA GLY A 62 8.29 9.85 -6.48
C GLY A 62 8.28 9.57 -7.99
N THR A 63 9.03 8.58 -8.45
CA THR A 63 9.20 8.26 -9.88
C THR A 63 8.49 6.98 -10.31
N GLY A 64 8.06 6.16 -9.37
CA GLY A 64 7.54 4.81 -9.62
C GLY A 64 8.62 3.73 -9.61
N MET A 65 9.89 4.09 -9.47
CA MET A 65 11.02 3.17 -9.52
C MET A 65 11.62 2.87 -8.15
N GLY A 66 11.28 3.61 -7.12
CA GLY A 66 11.84 3.45 -5.79
C GLY A 66 11.05 2.49 -4.91
N GLY A 67 11.60 2.17 -3.75
CA GLY A 67 10.98 1.28 -2.79
C GLY A 67 11.72 1.28 -1.45
N PRO A 68 11.40 0.34 -0.55
CA PRO A 68 11.93 0.31 0.81
C PRO A 68 13.31 -0.37 0.93
N GLY A 69 13.88 -0.84 -0.17
CA GLY A 69 15.16 -1.57 -0.17
C GLY A 69 15.02 -3.08 -0.08
N TYR A 70 13.80 -3.61 -0.13
CA TYR A 70 13.51 -5.04 -0.14
C TYR A 70 12.28 -5.34 -0.99
N ARG A 71 12.07 -6.63 -1.29
CA ARG A 71 10.90 -7.11 -2.01
C ARG A 71 10.32 -8.32 -1.30
N PHE A 72 9.03 -8.59 -1.52
CA PHE A 72 8.37 -9.75 -0.94
C PHE A 72 7.30 -10.31 -1.87
N GLU A 73 6.84 -11.52 -1.54
CA GLU A 73 5.94 -12.31 -2.37
C GLU A 73 4.51 -11.76 -2.34
N ASP A 74 3.76 -12.12 -3.37
CA ASP A 74 2.34 -11.80 -3.45
C ASP A 74 1.54 -12.65 -2.46
N GLU A 75 0.50 -12.03 -1.86
CA GLU A 75 -0.43 -12.70 -0.94
C GLU A 75 -1.84 -12.61 -1.51
N CYS A 76 -2.04 -13.14 -2.72
CA CYS A 76 -3.35 -13.13 -3.37
C CYS A 76 -4.28 -14.15 -2.75
N ARG A 77 -5.55 -13.78 -2.56
CA ARG A 77 -6.59 -14.65 -2.02
C ARG A 77 -7.85 -14.54 -2.88
N PRO A 78 -8.63 -15.63 -3.05
CA PRO A 78 -9.89 -15.58 -3.81
C PRO A 78 -10.93 -14.64 -3.21
N ASP A 79 -10.87 -14.40 -1.89
CA ASP A 79 -11.78 -13.50 -1.18
C ASP A 79 -11.30 -12.03 -1.15
N LEU A 80 -10.13 -11.74 -1.71
CA LEU A 80 -9.55 -10.38 -1.79
C LEU A 80 -9.45 -9.96 -3.25
N LYS A 81 -10.44 -9.19 -3.72
CA LYS A 81 -10.53 -8.75 -5.11
C LYS A 81 -10.71 -7.23 -5.19
N HIS A 82 -10.35 -6.68 -6.35
CA HIS A 82 -10.62 -5.28 -6.68
C HIS A 82 -12.05 -5.16 -7.22
N ASP A 83 -13.03 -5.27 -6.35
CA ASP A 83 -14.44 -5.33 -6.70
C ASP A 83 -15.15 -3.98 -6.67
N GLY A 84 -14.41 -2.89 -6.46
CA GLY A 84 -14.97 -1.54 -6.47
C GLY A 84 -14.02 -0.50 -5.93
N PRO A 85 -14.46 0.76 -5.83
CA PRO A 85 -13.67 1.83 -5.21
C PRO A 85 -13.37 1.55 -3.74
N GLY A 86 -12.26 2.08 -3.25
CA GLY A 86 -11.88 1.99 -1.84
C GLY A 86 -11.03 0.77 -1.50
N VAL A 87 -10.55 0.03 -2.49
CA VAL A 87 -9.63 -1.10 -2.27
C VAL A 87 -8.19 -0.61 -2.39
N LEU A 88 -7.36 -0.87 -1.37
CA LEU A 88 -5.93 -0.59 -1.40
C LEU A 88 -5.17 -1.88 -1.72
N SER A 89 -4.27 -1.82 -2.67
CA SER A 89 -3.48 -2.96 -3.12
C SER A 89 -2.03 -2.54 -3.35
N MET A 90 -1.12 -3.52 -3.36
CA MET A 90 0.29 -3.25 -3.57
C MET A 90 0.63 -3.18 -5.06
N ALA A 91 1.36 -2.15 -5.45
CA ALA A 91 1.93 -2.03 -6.79
C ALA A 91 3.23 -2.83 -6.86
N ASN A 92 3.50 -3.46 -8.01
CA ASN A 92 4.73 -4.21 -8.22
C ASN A 92 5.12 -4.22 -9.70
N ALA A 93 6.31 -4.74 -9.99
CA ALA A 93 6.85 -4.87 -11.35
C ALA A 93 6.78 -6.31 -11.87
N GLY A 94 5.97 -7.16 -11.25
CA GLY A 94 5.81 -8.59 -11.59
C GLY A 94 5.72 -9.43 -10.32
N PRO A 95 5.59 -10.76 -10.46
CA PRO A 95 5.48 -11.65 -9.30
C PRO A 95 6.67 -11.50 -8.33
N GLY A 96 6.39 -11.46 -7.03
CA GLY A 96 7.41 -11.41 -6.00
C GLY A 96 8.17 -10.09 -5.90
N THR A 97 7.64 -8.99 -6.42
CA THR A 97 8.32 -7.69 -6.43
C THR A 97 7.61 -6.61 -5.63
N ASN A 98 6.77 -7.00 -4.66
CA ASN A 98 6.12 -6.05 -3.77
C ASN A 98 7.14 -5.31 -2.91
N GLY A 99 6.88 -4.04 -2.65
CA GLY A 99 7.73 -3.20 -1.81
C GLY A 99 6.90 -2.21 -1.00
N SER A 100 7.04 -0.92 -1.27
CA SER A 100 6.31 0.12 -0.53
C SER A 100 5.21 0.80 -1.32
N GLN A 101 5.20 0.69 -2.64
CA GLN A 101 4.21 1.36 -3.47
C GLN A 101 2.85 0.67 -3.37
N PHE A 102 1.79 1.48 -3.35
CA PHE A 102 0.41 1.01 -3.28
C PHE A 102 -0.51 1.88 -4.14
N PHE A 103 -1.67 1.34 -4.43
CA PHE A 103 -2.71 2.09 -5.15
C PHE A 103 -4.11 1.79 -4.63
#